data_462aa76a7d9fed1d9016c8846ad0b87e
#
_entry.id   462aa76a7d9fed1d9016c8846ad0b87e
#
_cell.length_a   1.000
_cell.length_b   1.000
_cell.length_c   1.000
_cell.angle_alpha   90.00
_cell.angle_beta   90.00
_cell.angle_gamma   90.00
#
_symmetry.space_group_name_H-M   'P 1'
#
loop_
_entity.id
_entity.type
_entity.pdbx_description
1 polymer ?
#
loop_
_entity_poly.entity_id
_entity_poly.type
_entity_poly.pdbx_seq_one_letter_code
_entity_poly.pdbx_strand_id
1 'polypeptide(L)'
;MKKLILAMAVVAFSVANTQAQDGAKSTTLSLGVNVGIPTTTGYSIAYGADLQADFAVAPTTKITASAGYENYKVKGIDVNTYFIPVLAGAKFNLGSDKLYGHAQLGYGFAKGGSGAFGYAPSLGYYFSPNLDASVKYLAFSKNSFTTGSVNLRLAYSF
;
A
#
# COMPACT_ATOMS: atom_id res chain seq x y z
N MET A 1 -13.06 13.00 -9.29
CA MET A 1 -12.50 12.79 -7.94
C MET A 1 -13.55 12.26 -6.95
N LYS A 2 -14.72 12.89 -6.78
CA LYS A 2 -15.78 12.40 -5.85
C LYS A 2 -16.29 10.97 -6.16
N LYS A 3 -16.40 10.59 -7.44
CA LYS A 3 -16.85 9.24 -7.86
C LYS A 3 -15.83 8.12 -7.53
N LEU A 4 -14.53 8.43 -7.52
CA LEU A 4 -13.46 7.47 -7.16
C LEU A 4 -13.43 7.21 -5.64
N ILE A 5 -13.63 8.25 -4.84
CA ILE A 5 -13.71 8.15 -3.37
C ILE A 5 -14.94 7.33 -2.98
N LEU A 6 -16.07 7.53 -3.69
CA LEU A 6 -17.28 6.77 -3.47
C LEU A 6 -17.12 5.29 -3.86
N ALA A 7 -16.40 5.00 -4.95
CA ALA A 7 -16.10 3.63 -5.37
C ALA A 7 -15.18 2.91 -4.36
N MET A 8 -14.17 3.60 -3.81
CA MET A 8 -13.31 3.05 -2.76
C MET A 8 -14.08 2.81 -1.45
N ALA A 9 -15.00 3.69 -1.08
CA ALA A 9 -15.86 3.52 0.08
C ALA A 9 -16.83 2.32 -0.09
N VAL A 10 -17.37 2.10 -1.28
CA VAL A 10 -18.25 0.96 -1.57
C VAL A 10 -17.51 -0.37 -1.52
N VAL A 11 -16.26 -0.43 -2.03
CA VAL A 11 -15.42 -1.63 -1.93
C VAL A 11 -15.05 -1.92 -0.48
N ALA A 12 -14.72 -0.91 0.33
CA ALA A 12 -14.44 -1.08 1.76
C ALA A 12 -15.69 -1.56 2.53
N PHE A 13 -16.88 -1.06 2.20
CA PHE A 13 -18.13 -1.45 2.86
C PHE A 13 -18.63 -2.86 2.47
N SER A 14 -18.40 -3.30 1.24
CA SER A 14 -18.77 -4.64 0.79
C SER A 14 -17.90 -5.74 1.42
N VAL A 15 -16.63 -5.44 1.73
CA VAL A 15 -15.71 -6.37 2.40
C VAL A 15 -16.03 -6.53 3.89
N ALA A 16 -16.53 -5.49 4.56
CA ALA A 16 -16.89 -5.53 5.97
C ALA A 16 -18.10 -6.45 6.28
N ASN A 17 -18.95 -6.73 5.31
CA ASN A 17 -20.17 -7.53 5.48
C ASN A 17 -20.01 -9.03 5.17
N THR A 18 -18.82 -9.50 4.74
CA THR A 18 -18.57 -10.92 4.42
C THR A 18 -18.08 -11.76 5.60
N GLN A 19 -18.13 -11.23 6.82
CA GLN A 19 -17.69 -11.91 8.06
C GLN A 19 -18.67 -12.97 8.60
N ALA A 20 -19.74 -13.28 7.92
CA ALA A 20 -20.77 -14.16 8.44
C ALA A 20 -21.16 -15.26 7.45
N GLN A 21 -20.25 -16.22 7.18
CA GLN A 21 -20.66 -17.62 6.91
C GLN A 21 -19.44 -18.51 6.61
N ASP A 22 -19.29 -19.54 7.44
CA ASP A 22 -18.57 -20.81 7.31
C ASP A 22 -17.15 -20.84 6.73
N GLY A 23 -16.18 -21.25 7.59
CA GLY A 23 -14.85 -21.75 7.21
C GLY A 23 -13.81 -20.65 6.99
N ALA A 24 -13.70 -19.73 7.95
CA ALA A 24 -12.57 -18.85 8.30
C ALA A 24 -11.52 -18.52 7.22
N LYS A 25 -11.89 -17.96 6.11
CA LYS A 25 -11.00 -17.07 5.35
C LYS A 25 -11.14 -15.68 5.98
N SER A 26 -10.33 -15.36 6.99
CA SER A 26 -10.41 -14.06 7.64
C SER A 26 -9.91 -12.97 6.68
N THR A 27 -10.77 -12.00 6.41
CA THR A 27 -10.39 -10.76 5.74
C THR A 27 -10.00 -9.76 6.81
N THR A 28 -8.84 -9.15 6.69
CA THR A 28 -8.36 -8.09 7.59
C THR A 28 -8.25 -6.79 6.80
N LEU A 29 -8.84 -5.72 7.32
CA LEU A 29 -8.71 -4.39 6.76
C LEU A 29 -7.72 -3.58 7.59
N SER A 30 -6.79 -2.87 6.97
CA SER A 30 -5.81 -2.03 7.66
C SER A 30 -5.69 -0.64 7.04
N LEU A 31 -5.44 0.34 7.91
CA LEU A 31 -5.05 1.70 7.54
C LEU A 31 -3.56 1.87 7.83
N GLY A 32 -2.78 2.23 6.82
CA GLY A 32 -1.36 2.51 6.94
C GLY A 32 -1.02 3.96 6.68
N VAL A 33 -0.04 4.47 7.41
CA VAL A 33 0.64 5.73 7.11
C VAL A 33 2.10 5.45 6.80
N ASN A 34 2.69 6.22 5.91
CA ASN A 34 4.09 6.02 5.53
C ASN A 34 4.83 7.33 5.34
N VAL A 35 6.12 7.29 5.63
CA VAL A 35 7.08 8.35 5.37
C VAL A 35 8.37 7.72 4.84
N GLY A 36 8.99 8.36 3.87
CA GLY A 36 10.16 7.78 3.24
C GLY A 36 11.09 8.77 2.56
N ILE A 37 12.19 8.20 2.10
CA ILE A 37 13.24 8.90 1.37
C ILE A 37 13.06 8.54 -0.11
N PRO A 38 12.83 9.53 -0.98
CA PRO A 38 12.80 9.30 -2.42
C PRO A 38 14.15 8.79 -2.95
N THR A 39 14.11 7.79 -3.81
CA THR A 39 15.28 7.28 -4.53
C THR A 39 15.53 8.01 -5.84
N THR A 40 14.55 8.81 -6.27
CA THR A 40 14.62 9.62 -7.48
C THR A 40 15.15 11.01 -7.15
N THR A 41 16.15 11.47 -7.91
CA THR A 41 16.74 12.81 -7.76
C THR A 41 15.68 13.90 -7.96
N GLY A 42 15.79 14.99 -7.18
CA GLY A 42 14.88 16.14 -7.26
C GLY A 42 13.76 16.15 -6.22
N TYR A 43 13.58 15.07 -5.46
CA TYR A 43 12.62 15.02 -4.35
C TYR A 43 13.33 15.04 -2.99
N SER A 44 12.64 15.58 -1.96
CA SER A 44 13.17 15.70 -0.60
C SER A 44 12.61 14.66 0.36
N ILE A 45 11.31 14.39 0.27
CA ILE A 45 10.59 13.47 1.15
C ILE A 45 9.41 12.86 0.40
N ALA A 46 9.08 11.62 0.72
CA ALA A 46 7.84 10.97 0.34
C ALA A 46 7.00 10.71 1.60
N TYR A 47 5.68 10.86 1.50
CA TYR A 47 4.76 10.53 2.58
C TYR A 47 3.37 10.22 2.03
N GLY A 48 2.63 9.39 2.76
CA GLY A 48 1.33 8.96 2.28
C GLY A 48 0.53 8.16 3.29
N ALA A 49 -0.61 7.67 2.81
CA ALA A 49 -1.47 6.75 3.53
C ALA A 49 -2.11 5.76 2.57
N ASP A 50 -2.43 4.58 3.06
CA ASP A 50 -3.10 3.54 2.29
C ASP A 50 -4.12 2.77 3.12
N LEU A 51 -5.16 2.30 2.45
CA LEU A 51 -6.07 1.26 2.92
C LEU A 51 -5.68 -0.05 2.24
N GLN A 52 -5.61 -1.12 3.02
CA GLN A 52 -5.26 -2.45 2.52
C GLN A 52 -6.22 -3.49 3.08
N ALA A 53 -6.68 -4.37 2.21
CA ALA A 53 -7.41 -5.57 2.56
C ALA A 53 -6.51 -6.79 2.37
N ASP A 54 -6.42 -7.63 3.39
CA ASP A 54 -5.68 -8.89 3.40
C ASP A 54 -6.67 -10.05 3.44
N PHE A 55 -6.61 -10.94 2.47
CA PHE A 55 -7.45 -12.13 2.34
C PHE A 55 -6.59 -13.37 2.63
N ALA A 56 -6.82 -14.06 3.74
CA ALA A 56 -6.11 -15.28 4.07
C ALA A 56 -6.48 -16.39 3.07
N VAL A 57 -5.51 -16.89 2.32
CA VAL A 57 -5.69 -17.97 1.34
C VAL A 57 -5.00 -19.27 1.78
N ALA A 58 -4.03 -19.15 2.68
CA ALA A 58 -3.34 -20.27 3.33
C ALA A 58 -2.90 -19.83 4.74
N PRO A 59 -2.49 -20.74 5.63
CA PRO A 59 -2.07 -20.39 7.00
C PRO A 59 -0.96 -19.35 7.08
N THR A 60 -0.07 -19.31 6.09
CA THR A 60 1.08 -18.42 6.04
C THR A 60 1.02 -17.40 4.90
N THR A 61 -0.07 -17.40 4.10
CA THR A 61 -0.15 -16.59 2.88
C THR A 61 -1.47 -15.85 2.81
N LYS A 62 -1.39 -14.55 2.49
CA LYS A 62 -2.55 -13.68 2.25
C LYS A 62 -2.41 -13.03 0.88
N ILE A 63 -3.50 -12.96 0.13
CA ILE A 63 -3.61 -12.07 -1.04
C ILE A 63 -3.99 -10.69 -0.52
N THR A 64 -3.46 -9.65 -1.15
CA THR A 64 -3.67 -8.28 -0.69
C THR A 64 -4.20 -7.40 -1.81
N ALA A 65 -5.04 -6.45 -1.46
CA ALA A 65 -5.44 -5.35 -2.33
C ALA A 65 -5.31 -4.05 -1.54
N SER A 66 -4.72 -3.03 -2.14
CA SER A 66 -4.55 -1.74 -1.48
C SER A 66 -4.81 -0.57 -2.42
N ALA A 67 -5.29 0.52 -1.82
CA ALA A 67 -5.41 1.80 -2.49
C ALA A 67 -4.93 2.90 -1.53
N GLY A 68 -4.24 3.92 -2.07
CA GLY A 68 -3.64 4.93 -1.21
C GLY A 68 -3.38 6.25 -1.90
N TYR A 69 -2.62 7.07 -1.21
CA TYR A 69 -2.12 8.35 -1.68
C TYR A 69 -0.66 8.46 -1.26
N GLU A 70 0.22 8.75 -2.21
CA GLU A 70 1.65 8.95 -1.99
C GLU A 70 2.07 10.27 -2.58
N ASN A 71 2.66 11.13 -1.77
CA ASN A 71 3.10 12.47 -2.13
C ASN A 71 4.63 12.57 -2.10
N TYR A 72 5.20 13.23 -3.11
CA TYR A 72 6.63 13.50 -3.25
C TYR A 72 6.85 15.00 -3.27
N LYS A 73 7.55 15.54 -2.28
CA LYS A 73 7.90 16.97 -2.21
C LYS A 73 9.15 17.23 -3.05
N VAL A 74 9.08 18.20 -3.97
CA VAL A 74 10.21 18.62 -4.79
C VAL A 74 11.20 19.43 -3.97
N LYS A 75 12.51 19.22 -4.17
CA LYS A 75 13.56 19.98 -3.49
C LYS A 75 13.57 21.44 -3.94
N GLY A 76 13.67 22.36 -2.97
CA GLY A 76 13.93 23.77 -3.23
C GLY A 76 12.73 24.61 -3.67
N ILE A 77 11.58 23.99 -3.92
CA ILE A 77 10.35 24.68 -4.30
C ILE A 77 9.15 24.05 -3.58
N ASP A 78 8.10 24.83 -3.37
CA ASP A 78 6.87 24.34 -2.72
C ASP A 78 5.92 23.70 -3.75
N VAL A 79 6.43 22.70 -4.46
CA VAL A 79 5.67 21.91 -5.45
C VAL A 79 5.69 20.44 -5.04
N ASN A 80 4.55 19.81 -5.19
CA ASN A 80 4.36 18.40 -4.88
C ASN A 80 3.90 17.63 -6.12
N THR A 81 4.40 16.41 -6.27
CA THR A 81 3.89 15.41 -7.19
C THR A 81 3.27 14.28 -6.39
N TYR A 82 2.10 13.81 -6.77
CA TYR A 82 1.45 12.71 -6.07
C TYR A 82 1.04 11.59 -7.01
N PHE A 83 0.95 10.40 -6.44
CA PHE A 83 0.35 9.22 -7.06
C PHE A 83 -0.79 8.70 -6.17
N ILE A 84 -1.80 8.14 -6.81
CA ILE A 84 -2.85 7.34 -6.19
C ILE A 84 -2.57 5.90 -6.59
N PRO A 85 -1.84 5.12 -5.77
CA PRO A 85 -1.57 3.72 -6.03
C PRO A 85 -2.83 2.87 -5.83
N VAL A 86 -3.06 1.93 -6.75
CA VAL A 86 -3.98 0.80 -6.61
C VAL A 86 -3.16 -0.44 -6.91
N LEU A 87 -2.90 -1.23 -5.88
CA LEU A 87 -1.98 -2.36 -5.95
C LEU A 87 -2.65 -3.63 -5.44
N ALA A 88 -2.28 -4.75 -6.04
CA ALA A 88 -2.61 -6.09 -5.57
C ALA A 88 -1.32 -6.89 -5.35
N GLY A 89 -1.33 -7.85 -4.44
CA GLY A 89 -0.12 -8.61 -4.14
C GLY A 89 -0.33 -9.80 -3.24
N ALA A 90 0.77 -10.28 -2.70
CA ALA A 90 0.79 -11.37 -1.75
C ALA A 90 1.71 -11.04 -0.57
N LYS A 91 1.21 -11.38 0.63
CA LYS A 91 1.92 -11.30 1.90
C LYS A 91 2.13 -12.72 2.41
N PHE A 92 3.33 -13.03 2.87
CA PHE A 92 3.70 -14.37 3.36
C PHE A 92 4.60 -14.28 4.58
N ASN A 93 4.35 -15.15 5.55
CA ASN A 93 5.13 -15.22 6.78
C ASN A 93 6.53 -15.81 6.50
N LEU A 94 7.56 -15.24 7.13
CA LEU A 94 8.98 -15.61 6.96
C LEU A 94 9.49 -16.31 8.21
N GLY A 95 9.16 -17.60 8.35
CA GLY A 95 9.66 -18.43 9.46
C GLY A 95 9.07 -18.12 10.83
N SER A 96 8.23 -17.10 10.95
CA SER A 96 7.49 -16.78 12.18
C SER A 96 6.18 -16.05 11.83
N ASP A 97 5.21 -16.07 12.74
CA ASP A 97 3.94 -15.35 12.57
C ASP A 97 4.11 -13.82 12.67
N LYS A 98 5.27 -13.36 13.10
CA LYS A 98 5.55 -11.92 13.28
C LYS A 98 6.26 -11.28 12.10
N LEU A 99 7.14 -12.02 11.40
CA LEU A 99 7.89 -11.49 10.28
C LEU A 99 7.23 -11.87 8.97
N TYR A 100 7.02 -10.90 8.08
CA TYR A 100 6.41 -11.16 6.79
C TYR A 100 7.15 -10.47 5.64
N GLY A 101 7.18 -11.13 4.49
CA GLY A 101 7.47 -10.54 3.20
C GLY A 101 6.18 -10.16 2.51
N HIS A 102 6.18 -9.06 1.75
CA HIS A 102 5.04 -8.62 0.99
C HIS A 102 5.49 -8.04 -0.36
N ALA A 103 4.85 -8.45 -1.43
CA ALA A 103 5.10 -7.92 -2.77
C ALA A 103 3.79 -7.52 -3.42
N GLN A 104 3.74 -6.32 -3.96
CA GLN A 104 2.56 -5.77 -4.63
C GLN A 104 2.93 -5.24 -6.01
N LEU A 105 1.99 -5.36 -6.95
CA LEU A 105 2.05 -4.82 -8.29
C LEU A 105 0.73 -4.12 -8.60
N GLY A 106 0.74 -3.16 -9.51
CA GLY A 106 -0.48 -2.48 -9.92
C GLY A 106 -0.22 -1.19 -10.70
N TYR A 107 -1.00 -0.18 -10.39
CA TYR A 107 -0.98 1.07 -11.14
C TYR A 107 -1.06 2.27 -10.22
N GLY A 108 -0.23 3.29 -10.49
CA GLY A 108 -0.26 4.59 -9.81
C GLY A 108 -0.80 5.66 -10.75
N PHE A 109 -1.90 6.31 -10.36
CA PHE A 109 -2.46 7.44 -11.09
C PHE A 109 -1.78 8.72 -10.63
N ALA A 110 -1.02 9.36 -11.54
CA ALA A 110 -0.30 10.59 -11.25
C ALA A 110 -1.18 11.83 -11.37
N LYS A 111 -0.71 12.94 -10.83
CA LYS A 111 -1.30 14.27 -11.05
C LYS A 111 -1.43 14.54 -12.56
N GLY A 112 -2.63 14.96 -13.01
CA GLY A 112 -2.91 15.21 -14.43
C GLY A 112 -3.46 13.99 -15.19
N GLY A 113 -3.79 12.88 -14.51
CA GLY A 113 -4.49 11.73 -15.11
C GLY A 113 -3.60 10.74 -15.86
N SER A 114 -2.29 10.98 -15.93
CA SER A 114 -1.36 9.98 -16.45
C SER A 114 -1.07 8.93 -15.38
N GLY A 115 -0.85 7.67 -15.80
CA GLY A 115 -0.54 6.63 -14.86
C GLY A 115 0.79 5.95 -15.16
N ALA A 116 1.28 5.21 -14.16
CA ALA A 116 2.52 4.47 -14.21
C ALA A 116 2.35 3.08 -13.61
N PHE A 117 3.10 2.12 -14.07
CA PHE A 117 3.17 0.80 -13.46
C PHE A 117 3.78 0.93 -12.05
N GLY A 118 3.06 0.41 -11.06
CA GLY A 118 3.46 0.46 -9.65
C GLY A 118 3.95 -0.90 -9.16
N TYR A 119 4.99 -0.91 -8.33
CA TYR A 119 5.46 -2.11 -7.63
C TYR A 119 5.97 -1.74 -6.24
N ALA A 120 5.73 -2.63 -5.28
CA ALA A 120 6.04 -2.36 -3.88
C ALA A 120 6.45 -3.64 -3.13
N PRO A 121 7.71 -4.09 -3.24
CA PRO A 121 8.26 -5.07 -2.31
C PRO A 121 8.44 -4.46 -0.92
N SER A 122 8.13 -5.23 0.12
CA SER A 122 8.31 -4.81 1.51
C SER A 122 8.61 -5.97 2.44
N LEU A 123 9.22 -5.64 3.56
CA LEU A 123 9.47 -6.53 4.68
C LEU A 123 8.88 -5.89 5.94
N GLY A 124 8.09 -6.63 6.70
CA GLY A 124 7.39 -6.08 7.84
C GLY A 124 7.35 -7.01 9.03
N TYR A 125 6.98 -6.41 10.16
CA TYR A 125 6.91 -7.07 11.45
C TYR A 125 5.63 -6.70 12.20
N TYR A 126 4.91 -7.69 12.70
CA TYR A 126 3.74 -7.53 13.56
C TYR A 126 4.16 -7.35 15.02
N PHE A 127 3.95 -6.17 15.58
CA PHE A 127 4.14 -5.90 17.01
C PHE A 127 3.01 -6.48 17.85
N SER A 128 1.81 -6.45 17.30
CA SER A 128 0.60 -7.03 17.85
C SER A 128 -0.31 -7.55 16.74
N PRO A 129 -1.40 -8.26 17.04
CA PRO A 129 -2.37 -8.68 16.02
C PRO A 129 -2.93 -7.53 15.17
N ASN A 130 -2.97 -6.32 15.73
CA ASN A 130 -3.55 -5.14 15.10
C ASN A 130 -2.53 -4.10 14.63
N LEU A 131 -1.24 -4.23 15.00
CA LEU A 131 -0.23 -3.21 14.69
C LEU A 131 0.97 -3.84 14.02
N ASP A 132 1.32 -3.36 12.83
CA ASP A 132 2.54 -3.74 12.12
C ASP A 132 3.32 -2.54 11.61
N ALA A 133 4.62 -2.73 11.44
CA ALA A 133 5.46 -1.81 10.69
C ALA A 133 6.21 -2.55 9.58
N SER A 134 6.48 -1.84 8.49
CA SER A 134 7.24 -2.40 7.37
C SER A 134 8.13 -1.35 6.70
N VAL A 135 9.25 -1.84 6.16
CA VAL A 135 10.04 -1.10 5.18
C VAL A 135 9.55 -1.50 3.79
N LYS A 136 9.09 -0.53 3.03
CA LYS A 136 8.47 -0.71 1.71
C LYS A 136 9.23 0.13 0.67
N TYR A 137 9.70 -0.49 -0.39
CA TYR A 137 10.12 0.23 -1.58
C TYR A 137 8.91 0.39 -2.50
N LEU A 138 8.43 1.60 -2.67
CA LEU A 138 7.31 1.92 -3.55
C LEU A 138 7.82 2.68 -4.76
N ALA A 139 7.58 2.17 -5.96
CA ALA A 139 8.04 2.79 -7.19
C ALA A 139 6.97 2.76 -8.28
N PHE A 140 6.98 3.80 -9.11
CA PHE A 140 6.11 4.00 -10.26
C PHE A 140 6.97 4.21 -11.51
N SER A 141 6.82 3.33 -12.50
CA SER A 141 7.62 3.32 -13.73
C SER A 141 6.75 3.60 -14.94
N LYS A 142 7.20 4.54 -15.79
CA LYS A 142 6.57 4.88 -17.06
C LYS A 142 7.64 5.36 -18.06
N ASN A 143 7.62 4.81 -19.28
CA ASN A 143 8.50 5.22 -20.39
C ASN A 143 9.99 5.35 -19.97
N SER A 144 10.53 4.32 -19.33
CA SER A 144 11.91 4.27 -18.80
C SER A 144 12.21 5.25 -17.65
N PHE A 145 11.21 5.98 -17.15
CA PHE A 145 11.34 6.86 -15.99
C PHE A 145 10.73 6.18 -14.76
N THR A 146 11.45 6.17 -13.63
CA THR A 146 10.96 5.59 -12.39
C THR A 146 11.01 6.63 -11.28
N THR A 147 9.87 6.86 -10.61
CA THR A 147 9.79 7.64 -9.38
C THR A 147 9.58 6.66 -8.23
N GLY A 148 10.48 6.63 -7.28
CA GLY A 148 10.42 5.69 -6.17
C GLY A 148 10.88 6.26 -4.85
N SER A 149 10.52 5.56 -3.76
CA SER A 149 10.92 5.88 -2.39
C SER A 149 11.07 4.61 -1.55
N VAL A 150 11.98 4.66 -0.58
CA VAL A 150 12.04 3.70 0.53
C VAL A 150 11.27 4.30 1.68
N ASN A 151 10.19 3.65 2.09
CA ASN A 151 9.23 4.12 3.07
C ASN A 151 9.23 3.24 4.33
N LEU A 152 9.15 3.87 5.49
CA LEU A 152 8.69 3.23 6.70
C LEU A 152 7.16 3.37 6.75
N ARG A 153 6.44 2.26 6.82
CA ARG A 153 4.98 2.19 6.93
C ARG A 153 4.59 1.66 8.30
N LEU A 154 3.68 2.33 8.97
CA LEU A 154 3.02 1.87 10.19
C LEU A 154 1.55 1.66 9.86
N ALA A 155 0.99 0.50 10.21
CA ALA A 155 -0.38 0.16 9.91
C ALA A 155 -1.13 -0.41 11.10
N TYR A 156 -2.41 -0.04 11.18
CA TYR A 156 -3.36 -0.57 12.13
C TYR A 156 -4.43 -1.39 11.42
N SER A 157 -4.66 -2.60 11.90
CA SER A 157 -5.64 -3.56 11.40
C SER A 157 -6.88 -3.60 12.30
N PHE A 158 -8.05 -3.63 11.68
CA PHE A 158 -9.36 -3.62 12.36
C PHE A 158 -9.93 -5.03 12.48
#